data_3f32a920b60f720a06c5a41ce946a28f
#
_entry.id   3f32a920b60f720a06c5a41ce946a28f
#
_cell.length_a   1.000
_cell.length_b   1.000
_cell.length_c   1.000
_cell.angle_alpha   90.00
_cell.angle_beta   90.00
_cell.angle_gamma   90.00
#
_symmetry.space_group_name_H-M   'P 1'
#
loop_
_entity.id
_entity.type
_entity.pdbx_description
1 polymer ?
#
loop_
_entity_poly.entity_id
_entity_poly.type
_entity_poly.pdbx_seq_one_letter_code
_entity_poly.pdbx_strand_id
1 'polypeptide(L)'
;MTKGDYAKQLFEGGMNCAQAVFCAFSDELGFDKDTALRISAGFGGGVGRLREVCGAVSGMTMTLSYKFACTDPNDRQRKAALYALIQRAAGEFKAETGSIVCRELLGIGGSSAPVPEQRTETYYKKRPCGELVRLAADITEKYIKNGGEI
;
A
#
# COMPACT_ATOMS: atom_id res chain seq x y z
N MET A 1 -11.61 -14.98 4.58
CA MET A 1 -11.43 -13.51 4.63
C MET A 1 -10.66 -13.05 3.41
N THR A 2 -10.93 -11.84 2.93
CA THR A 2 -10.20 -11.27 1.81
C THR A 2 -8.84 -10.77 2.25
N LYS A 3 -7.96 -10.50 1.28
CA LYS A 3 -6.67 -9.83 1.58
C LYS A 3 -6.89 -8.45 2.18
N GLY A 4 -7.96 -7.77 1.76
CA GLY A 4 -8.32 -6.49 2.36
C GLY A 4 -8.66 -6.60 3.84
N ASP A 5 -9.46 -7.60 4.21
CA ASP A 5 -9.79 -7.84 5.61
C ASP A 5 -8.54 -8.18 6.42
N TYR A 6 -7.67 -9.03 5.87
CA TYR A 6 -6.44 -9.40 6.54
C TYR A 6 -5.48 -8.22 6.70
N ALA A 7 -5.31 -7.42 5.66
CA ALA A 7 -4.46 -6.23 5.72
C ALA A 7 -4.98 -5.24 6.77
N LYS A 8 -6.29 -5.04 6.84
CA LYS A 8 -6.88 -4.17 7.86
C LYS A 8 -6.60 -4.69 9.26
N GLN A 9 -6.69 -6.00 9.48
CA GLN A 9 -6.32 -6.60 10.78
C GLN A 9 -4.86 -6.33 11.14
N LEU A 10 -3.95 -6.46 10.18
CA LEU A 10 -2.54 -6.17 10.40
C LEU A 10 -2.31 -4.70 10.77
N PHE A 11 -3.02 -3.80 10.10
CA PHE A 11 -2.97 -2.38 10.42
C PHE A 11 -3.47 -2.11 11.85
N GLU A 12 -4.59 -2.69 12.22
CA GLU A 12 -5.16 -2.53 13.56
C GLU A 12 -4.28 -3.18 14.64
N GLY A 13 -3.45 -4.14 14.25
CA GLY A 13 -2.47 -4.78 15.13
C GLY A 13 -1.17 -4.02 15.30
N GLY A 14 -1.03 -2.84 14.65
CA GLY A 14 0.13 -1.96 14.84
C GLY A 14 1.00 -1.70 13.63
N MET A 15 0.81 -2.40 12.51
CA MET A 15 1.55 -2.13 11.30
C MET A 15 1.14 -0.78 10.70
N ASN A 16 2.08 -0.09 10.03
CA ASN A 16 1.70 1.09 9.26
C ASN A 16 1.00 0.66 7.96
N CYS A 17 0.47 1.64 7.21
CA CYS A 17 -0.33 1.35 6.01
C CYS A 17 0.44 0.52 4.97
N ALA A 18 1.69 0.86 4.73
CA ALA A 18 2.51 0.15 3.75
C ALA A 18 2.84 -1.26 4.20
N GLN A 19 3.21 -1.41 5.47
CA GLN A 19 3.47 -2.72 6.05
C GLN A 19 2.24 -3.62 5.98
N ALA A 20 1.09 -3.08 6.34
CA ALA A 20 -0.15 -3.85 6.38
C ALA A 20 -0.51 -4.43 5.00
N VAL A 21 -0.42 -3.63 3.95
CA VAL A 21 -0.73 -4.10 2.61
C VAL A 21 0.34 -5.09 2.11
N PHE A 22 1.62 -4.74 2.23
CA PHE A 22 2.68 -5.59 1.71
C PHE A 22 2.77 -6.91 2.46
N CYS A 23 2.70 -6.88 3.78
CA CYS A 23 2.77 -8.10 4.61
C CYS A 23 1.56 -9.01 4.42
N ALA A 24 0.42 -8.48 4.01
CA ALA A 24 -0.75 -9.31 3.71
C ALA A 24 -0.47 -10.31 2.58
N PHE A 25 0.48 -10.00 1.70
CA PHE A 25 0.85 -10.85 0.57
C PHE A 25 2.21 -11.54 0.74
N SER A 26 2.88 -11.33 1.87
CA SER A 26 4.26 -11.81 2.04
C SER A 26 4.41 -13.32 1.85
N ASP A 27 3.47 -14.10 2.37
CA ASP A 27 3.52 -15.57 2.23
C ASP A 27 3.44 -15.98 0.75
N GLU A 28 2.51 -15.39 0.00
CA GLU A 28 2.35 -15.68 -1.43
C GLU A 28 3.57 -15.28 -2.24
N LEU A 29 4.25 -14.22 -1.82
CA LEU A 29 5.44 -13.72 -2.52
C LEU A 29 6.72 -14.42 -2.08
N GLY A 30 6.67 -15.24 -1.05
CA GLY A 30 7.83 -15.98 -0.56
C GLY A 30 8.75 -15.17 0.35
N PHE A 31 8.28 -14.06 0.90
CA PHE A 31 9.02 -13.31 1.90
C PHE A 31 8.73 -13.83 3.29
N ASP A 32 9.76 -13.88 4.15
CA ASP A 32 9.49 -14.02 5.57
C ASP A 32 8.90 -12.70 6.11
N LYS A 33 8.21 -12.81 7.23
CA LYS A 33 7.50 -11.67 7.81
C LYS A 33 8.44 -10.51 8.16
N ASP A 34 9.59 -10.82 8.75
CA ASP A 34 10.54 -9.79 9.16
C ASP A 34 11.10 -9.02 7.97
N THR A 35 11.43 -9.72 6.89
CA THR A 35 11.91 -9.10 5.65
C THR A 35 10.84 -8.16 5.08
N ALA A 36 9.60 -8.63 5.00
CA ALA A 36 8.49 -7.82 4.49
C ALA A 36 8.26 -6.56 5.35
N LEU A 37 8.30 -6.71 6.67
CA LEU A 37 8.16 -5.58 7.59
C LEU A 37 9.26 -4.54 7.40
N ARG A 38 10.50 -5.01 7.23
CA ARG A 38 11.66 -4.12 7.09
C ARG A 38 11.64 -3.37 5.77
N ILE A 39 11.28 -4.03 4.67
CA ILE A 39 11.22 -3.39 3.35
C ILE A 39 10.18 -2.27 3.34
N SER A 40 9.03 -2.49 3.96
CA SER A 40 7.90 -1.58 3.88
C SER A 40 7.87 -0.52 4.99
N ALA A 41 8.70 -0.66 6.02
CA ALA A 41 8.61 0.18 7.23
C ALA A 41 8.70 1.69 6.96
N GLY A 42 9.60 2.11 6.08
CA GLY A 42 9.83 3.54 5.83
C GLY A 42 8.75 4.23 5.00
N PHE A 43 7.81 3.46 4.45
CA PHE A 43 6.77 4.01 3.58
C PHE A 43 5.49 4.41 4.33
N GLY A 44 5.42 4.18 5.63
CA GLY A 44 4.29 4.60 6.45
C GLY A 44 4.18 6.10 6.56
N GLY A 45 2.96 6.60 6.72
CA GLY A 45 2.71 8.03 6.86
C GLY A 45 2.99 8.85 5.60
N GLY A 46 2.90 8.23 4.44
CA GLY A 46 3.20 8.87 3.17
C GLY A 46 4.69 9.15 3.01
N VAL A 47 5.50 8.11 3.17
CA VAL A 47 6.96 8.10 3.20
C VAL A 47 7.48 8.83 4.44
N GLY A 48 7.73 8.06 5.50
CA GLY A 48 8.34 8.59 6.72
C GLY A 48 7.60 9.77 7.32
N ARG A 49 6.28 9.81 7.22
CA ARG A 49 5.39 10.89 7.68
C ARG A 49 5.57 12.21 6.93
N LEU A 50 6.19 12.17 5.75
CA LEU A 50 6.24 13.33 4.85
C LEU A 50 4.89 13.64 4.22
N ARG A 51 3.92 12.74 4.35
CA ARG A 51 2.54 12.90 3.85
C ARG A 51 2.47 13.02 2.33
N GLU A 52 3.38 12.33 1.65
CA GLU A 52 3.39 12.19 0.19
C GLU A 52 2.48 11.01 -0.22
N VAL A 53 2.95 10.09 -1.04
CA VAL A 53 2.11 8.98 -1.51
C VAL A 53 1.62 8.12 -0.34
N CYS A 54 0.32 7.83 -0.31
CA CYS A 54 -0.30 7.00 0.72
C CYS A 54 0.43 5.66 0.86
N GLY A 55 0.74 5.28 2.12
CA GLY A 55 1.44 4.02 2.39
C GLY A 55 0.70 2.79 1.87
N ALA A 56 -0.64 2.81 1.86
CA ALA A 56 -1.42 1.72 1.29
C ALA A 56 -1.16 1.58 -0.22
N VAL A 57 -1.05 2.69 -0.94
CA VAL A 57 -0.71 2.69 -2.37
C VAL A 57 0.73 2.22 -2.57
N SER A 58 1.65 2.62 -1.71
CA SER A 58 3.04 2.14 -1.75
C SER A 58 3.12 0.64 -1.54
N GLY A 59 2.40 0.10 -0.56
CA GLY A 59 2.36 -1.34 -0.31
C GLY A 59 1.76 -2.12 -1.49
N MET A 60 0.70 -1.60 -2.08
CA MET A 60 0.11 -2.13 -3.31
C MET A 60 1.14 -2.14 -4.45
N THR A 61 1.83 -1.04 -4.64
CA THR A 61 2.84 -0.90 -5.68
C THR A 61 3.99 -1.90 -5.49
N MET A 62 4.49 -2.04 -4.26
CA MET A 62 5.54 -3.01 -3.95
C MET A 62 5.11 -4.44 -4.27
N THR A 63 3.88 -4.80 -3.92
CA THR A 63 3.34 -6.14 -4.14
C THR A 63 3.20 -6.45 -5.63
N LEU A 64 2.58 -5.55 -6.38
CA LEU A 64 2.40 -5.73 -7.82
C LEU A 64 3.74 -5.71 -8.55
N SER A 65 4.65 -4.85 -8.11
CA SER A 65 6.00 -4.76 -8.68
C SER A 65 6.74 -6.08 -8.52
N TYR A 66 6.78 -6.62 -7.31
CA TYR A 66 7.48 -7.88 -7.08
C TYR A 66 6.85 -9.02 -7.89
N LYS A 67 5.52 -9.05 -7.97
CA LYS A 67 4.82 -10.13 -8.65
C LYS A 67 5.00 -10.09 -10.17
N PHE A 68 5.04 -8.91 -10.78
CA PHE A 68 4.94 -8.76 -12.24
C PHE A 68 6.15 -8.13 -12.90
N ALA A 69 7.09 -7.57 -12.15
CA ALA A 69 8.29 -6.97 -12.75
C ALA A 69 9.23 -8.04 -13.32
N CYS A 70 9.97 -7.67 -14.36
CA CYS A 70 11.09 -8.48 -14.81
C CYS A 70 12.38 -7.99 -14.14
N THR A 71 13.44 -8.78 -14.26
CA THR A 71 14.73 -8.46 -13.65
C THR A 71 15.70 -7.77 -14.61
N ASP A 72 15.32 -7.60 -15.87
CA ASP A 72 16.14 -6.88 -16.85
C ASP A 72 15.74 -5.39 -16.85
N PRO A 73 16.59 -4.49 -16.33
CA PRO A 73 16.26 -3.07 -16.28
C PRO A 73 16.21 -2.41 -17.65
N ASN A 74 16.67 -3.09 -18.70
CA ASN A 74 16.65 -2.56 -20.06
C ASN A 74 15.46 -3.04 -20.88
N ASP A 75 14.59 -3.88 -20.31
CA ASP A 75 13.38 -4.34 -20.99
C ASP A 75 12.30 -3.26 -20.90
N ARG A 76 12.31 -2.36 -21.88
CA ARG A 76 11.38 -1.22 -21.93
C ARG A 76 9.93 -1.64 -22.04
N GLN A 77 9.65 -2.70 -22.79
CA GLN A 77 8.29 -3.19 -23.00
C GLN A 77 7.69 -3.72 -21.69
N ARG A 78 8.46 -4.49 -20.94
CA ARG A 78 7.98 -5.02 -19.66
C ARG A 78 7.89 -3.94 -18.60
N LYS A 79 8.80 -2.97 -18.62
CA LYS A 79 8.68 -1.81 -17.71
C LYS A 79 7.42 -1.01 -18.01
N ALA A 80 7.13 -0.78 -19.28
CA ALA A 80 5.92 -0.06 -19.68
C ALA A 80 4.65 -0.81 -19.22
N ALA A 81 4.64 -2.13 -19.37
CA ALA A 81 3.51 -2.94 -18.93
C ALA A 81 3.30 -2.86 -17.41
N LEU A 82 4.40 -2.90 -16.64
CA LEU A 82 4.31 -2.75 -15.19
C LEU A 82 3.80 -1.35 -14.81
N TYR A 83 4.33 -0.31 -15.43
CA TYR A 83 3.89 1.05 -15.13
C TYR A 83 2.41 1.24 -15.46
N ALA A 84 1.93 0.66 -16.56
CA ALA A 84 0.52 0.71 -16.90
C ALA A 84 -0.35 0.03 -15.83
N LEU A 85 0.10 -1.13 -15.35
CA LEU A 85 -0.59 -1.84 -14.26
C LEU A 85 -0.66 -0.98 -12.98
N ILE A 86 0.47 -0.38 -12.60
CA ILE A 86 0.53 0.46 -11.40
C ILE A 86 -0.38 1.69 -11.57
N GLN A 87 -0.34 2.34 -12.72
CA GLN A 87 -1.21 3.50 -12.99
C GLN A 87 -2.69 3.10 -12.92
N ARG A 88 -3.02 1.93 -13.45
CA ARG A 88 -4.41 1.44 -13.42
C ARG A 88 -4.86 1.17 -11.98
N ALA A 89 -4.05 0.47 -11.20
CA ALA A 89 -4.39 0.14 -9.82
C ALA A 89 -4.49 1.41 -8.96
N ALA A 90 -3.53 2.33 -9.10
CA ALA A 90 -3.55 3.61 -8.39
C ALA A 90 -4.75 4.46 -8.82
N GLY A 91 -5.12 4.41 -10.10
CA GLY A 91 -6.30 5.11 -10.62
C GLY A 91 -7.60 4.59 -10.02
N GLU A 92 -7.73 3.29 -9.83
CA GLU A 92 -8.90 2.71 -9.15
C GLU A 92 -8.98 3.17 -7.70
N PHE A 93 -7.85 3.16 -7.00
CA PHE A 93 -7.78 3.66 -5.64
C PHE A 93 -8.20 5.13 -5.57
N LYS A 94 -7.65 5.96 -6.45
CA LYS A 94 -7.96 7.39 -6.52
C LYS A 94 -9.43 7.64 -6.85
N ALA A 95 -10.01 6.83 -7.74
CA ALA A 95 -11.41 6.99 -8.13
C ALA A 95 -12.35 6.80 -6.93
N GLU A 96 -12.02 5.90 -6.01
CA GLU A 96 -12.84 5.65 -4.83
C GLU A 96 -12.53 6.58 -3.65
N THR A 97 -11.32 7.07 -3.54
CA THR A 97 -10.87 7.83 -2.36
C THR A 97 -10.67 9.32 -2.63
N GLY A 98 -10.52 9.70 -3.89
CA GLY A 98 -10.27 11.07 -4.31
C GLY A 98 -8.79 11.42 -4.49
N SER A 99 -7.86 10.62 -3.98
CA SER A 99 -6.42 10.93 -4.06
C SER A 99 -5.57 9.70 -3.78
N ILE A 100 -4.30 9.75 -4.16
CA ILE A 100 -3.28 8.79 -3.69
C ILE A 100 -2.29 9.47 -2.74
N VAL A 101 -2.49 10.72 -2.39
CA VAL A 101 -1.56 11.52 -1.59
C VAL A 101 -2.03 11.54 -0.14
N CYS A 102 -1.16 11.14 0.76
CA CYS A 102 -1.48 10.98 2.18
C CYS A 102 -2.08 12.26 2.80
N ARG A 103 -1.45 13.42 2.60
CA ARG A 103 -1.96 14.67 3.19
C ARG A 103 -3.34 15.05 2.67
N GLU A 104 -3.64 14.73 1.42
CA GLU A 104 -4.97 14.99 0.84
C GLU A 104 -6.02 14.05 1.42
N LEU A 105 -5.65 12.78 1.57
CA LEU A 105 -6.56 11.77 2.14
C LEU A 105 -6.85 12.05 3.61
N LEU A 106 -5.88 12.59 4.35
CA LEU A 106 -6.06 12.92 5.77
C LEU A 106 -6.60 14.34 5.98
N GLY A 107 -6.63 15.16 4.93
CA GLY A 107 -7.09 16.54 5.04
C GLY A 107 -6.16 17.44 5.85
N ILE A 108 -4.85 17.17 5.78
CA ILE A 108 -3.84 17.96 6.49
C ILE A 108 -2.91 18.65 5.50
N GLY A 109 -2.25 19.72 5.95
CA GLY A 109 -1.48 20.59 5.07
C GLY A 109 0.03 20.43 5.21
N GLY A 110 0.60 19.29 4.84
CA GLY A 110 2.04 19.15 4.80
C GLY A 110 2.57 17.98 5.60
N SER A 111 3.87 17.98 5.86
CA SER A 111 4.55 16.89 6.56
C SER A 111 4.26 16.89 8.06
N SER A 112 4.48 15.76 8.70
CA SER A 112 4.35 15.61 10.15
C SER A 112 5.73 15.32 10.76
N ALA A 113 5.87 15.59 12.06
CA ALA A 113 7.08 15.24 12.80
C ALA A 113 7.31 13.72 12.76
N PRO A 114 8.56 13.25 12.87
CA PRO A 114 8.86 11.82 12.67
C PRO A 114 8.33 10.88 13.75
N VAL A 115 7.78 11.40 14.84
CA VAL A 115 7.27 10.59 15.95
C VAL A 115 5.90 10.02 15.60
N PRO A 116 5.73 8.68 15.55
CA PRO A 116 4.42 8.09 15.28
C PRO A 116 3.38 8.47 16.34
N GLU A 117 2.13 8.61 15.91
CA GLU A 117 1.03 8.84 16.85
C GLU A 117 0.70 7.57 17.61
N GLN A 118 0.22 7.73 18.85
CA GLN A 118 -0.30 6.60 19.61
C GLN A 118 -1.58 6.06 18.97
N ARG A 119 -1.67 4.75 18.87
CA ARG A 119 -2.80 4.04 18.28
C ARG A 119 -3.90 3.85 19.31
N THR A 120 -4.72 4.89 19.53
CA THR A 120 -5.87 4.88 20.44
C THR A 120 -7.16 4.61 19.68
N GLU A 121 -8.26 4.36 20.39
CA GLU A 121 -9.58 4.28 19.75
C GLU A 121 -9.90 5.53 18.94
N THR A 122 -9.57 6.69 19.47
CA THR A 122 -9.78 7.97 18.79
C THR A 122 -8.99 8.03 17.50
N TYR A 123 -7.74 7.54 17.48
CA TYR A 123 -6.93 7.45 16.27
C TYR A 123 -7.66 6.65 15.19
N TYR A 124 -8.10 5.43 15.52
CA TYR A 124 -8.75 4.57 14.54
C TYR A 124 -10.09 5.11 14.04
N LYS A 125 -10.82 5.84 14.89
CA LYS A 125 -12.08 6.46 14.49
C LYS A 125 -11.89 7.64 13.54
N LYS A 126 -10.84 8.43 13.74
CA LYS A 126 -10.59 9.64 12.96
C LYS A 126 -9.83 9.41 11.66
N ARG A 127 -9.04 8.35 11.60
CA ARG A 127 -8.18 8.07 10.45
C ARG A 127 -8.89 7.12 9.48
N PRO A 128 -8.92 7.43 8.19
CA PRO A 128 -9.49 6.52 7.19
C PRO A 128 -8.55 5.38 6.83
N CYS A 129 -7.36 5.32 7.41
CA CYS A 129 -6.26 4.45 6.98
C CYS A 129 -6.63 2.97 6.94
N GLY A 130 -7.44 2.49 7.89
CA GLY A 130 -7.87 1.09 7.90
C GLY A 130 -8.66 0.70 6.65
N GLU A 131 -9.57 1.57 6.21
CA GLU A 131 -10.35 1.34 5.00
C GLU A 131 -9.51 1.54 3.74
N LEU A 132 -8.56 2.49 3.76
CA LEU A 132 -7.63 2.69 2.65
C LEU A 132 -6.72 1.45 2.47
N VAL A 133 -6.26 0.87 3.56
CA VAL A 133 -5.48 -0.38 3.56
C VAL A 133 -6.31 -1.52 2.99
N ARG A 134 -7.55 -1.66 3.43
CA ARG A 134 -8.46 -2.70 2.92
C ARG A 134 -8.64 -2.55 1.41
N LEU A 135 -8.94 -1.35 0.95
CA LEU A 135 -9.18 -1.09 -0.47
C LEU A 135 -7.94 -1.40 -1.31
N ALA A 136 -6.77 -0.91 -0.90
CA ALA A 136 -5.53 -1.15 -1.63
C ALA A 136 -5.23 -2.65 -1.73
N ALA A 137 -5.42 -3.40 -0.65
CA ALA A 137 -5.17 -4.84 -0.65
C ALA A 137 -6.18 -5.58 -1.52
N ASP A 138 -7.45 -5.18 -1.52
CA ASP A 138 -8.47 -5.79 -2.38
C ASP A 138 -8.18 -5.52 -3.86
N ILE A 139 -7.76 -4.32 -4.22
CA ILE A 139 -7.36 -4.00 -5.59
C ILE A 139 -6.16 -4.86 -5.99
N THR A 140 -5.16 -4.96 -5.11
CA THR A 140 -3.96 -5.77 -5.34
C THR A 140 -4.33 -7.23 -5.60
N GLU A 141 -5.18 -7.81 -4.75
CA GLU A 141 -5.63 -9.18 -4.88
C GLU A 141 -6.32 -9.42 -6.22
N LYS A 142 -7.17 -8.49 -6.63
CA LYS A 142 -7.87 -8.57 -7.92
C LYS A 142 -6.88 -8.67 -9.09
N TYR A 143 -5.87 -7.81 -9.13
CA TYR A 143 -4.90 -7.83 -10.22
C TYR A 143 -3.99 -9.05 -10.18
N ILE A 144 -3.65 -9.56 -9.00
CA ILE A 144 -2.90 -10.81 -8.89
C ILE A 144 -3.72 -11.97 -9.47
N LYS A 145 -5.00 -12.06 -9.12
CA LYS A 145 -5.90 -13.11 -9.63
C LYS A 145 -6.11 -13.02 -11.13
N ASN A 146 -6.07 -11.81 -11.69
CA ASN A 146 -6.18 -11.59 -13.14
C ASN A 146 -4.86 -11.81 -13.88
N GLY A 147 -3.79 -12.18 -13.21
CA GLY A 147 -2.48 -12.36 -13.85
C GLY A 147 -1.83 -11.06 -14.31
N GLY A 148 -2.22 -9.92 -13.73
CA GLY A 148 -1.69 -8.61 -14.10
C GLY A 148 -2.35 -7.98 -15.32
N GLU A 149 -3.44 -8.55 -15.80
CA GLU A 149 -4.18 -7.99 -16.94
C GLU A 149 -4.99 -6.77 -16.53
N ILE A 150 -5.01 -5.77 -17.42
CA ILE A 150 -5.75 -4.52 -17.20
C ILE A 150 -6.83 -4.32 -18.24
#